data_3f332e285f64b74070c7169f4aacc77e
#
_entry.id   3f332e285f64b74070c7169f4aacc77e
#
_cell.length_a   1.000
_cell.length_b   1.000
_cell.length_c   1.000
_cell.angle_alpha   90.00
_cell.angle_beta   90.00
_cell.angle_gamma   90.00
#
_symmetry.space_group_name_H-M   'P 1'
#
loop_
_entity.id
_entity.type
_entity.pdbx_description
1 polymer ?
#
loop_
_entity_poly.entity_id
_entity_poly.type
_entity_poly.pdbx_seq_one_letter_code
_entity_poly.pdbx_strand_id
1 'polypeptide(L)'
;MWIRNHIFEMFAWGCLAAILGLGINLVHPHRIPYMKSPPPPRVTGPDPSVKIDEIDATMAKDLWDLGEYLFVDSRSPVQYSHGHIAKSVNLSWEEFEKYYPGLKNALHSKPGLVIYCAGEECDLSHALARRLHREGFRDMFVFFGGWEAWKEAGYPTEGGR
;
A
#
# COMPACT_ATOMS: atom_id res chain seq x y z
N MET A 1 17.42 -12.95 -52.80
CA MET A 1 16.70 -11.68 -52.92
C MET A 1 15.36 -11.72 -52.18
N TRP A 2 14.64 -12.83 -52.14
CA TRP A 2 13.34 -13.01 -51.52
C TRP A 2 13.36 -12.90 -49.97
N ILE A 3 14.31 -13.52 -49.27
CA ILE A 3 14.43 -13.53 -47.80
C ILE A 3 14.67 -12.12 -47.24
N ARG A 4 15.41 -11.28 -47.95
CA ARG A 4 15.71 -9.90 -47.51
C ARG A 4 14.48 -8.99 -47.47
N ASN A 5 13.51 -9.22 -48.36
CA ASN A 5 12.28 -8.44 -48.39
C ASN A 5 11.36 -8.81 -47.23
N HIS A 6 11.25 -10.09 -46.90
CA HIS A 6 10.44 -10.53 -45.76
C HIS A 6 10.99 -10.07 -44.41
N ILE A 7 12.30 -10.04 -44.26
CA ILE A 7 12.91 -9.49 -43.03
C ILE A 7 12.61 -8.01 -42.90
N PHE A 8 12.67 -7.25 -43.99
CA PHE A 8 12.34 -5.83 -43.96
C PHE A 8 10.86 -5.56 -43.64
N GLU A 9 9.96 -6.35 -44.21
CA GLU A 9 8.52 -6.27 -43.89
C GLU A 9 8.24 -6.60 -42.42
N MET A 10 8.87 -7.64 -41.86
CA MET A 10 8.72 -7.97 -40.42
C MET A 10 9.19 -6.84 -39.50
N PHE A 11 10.31 -6.20 -39.83
CA PHE A 11 10.80 -5.02 -39.10
C PHE A 11 9.83 -3.82 -39.22
N ALA A 12 9.29 -3.58 -40.40
CA ALA A 12 8.34 -2.50 -40.64
C ALA A 12 7.05 -2.68 -39.82
N TRP A 13 6.48 -3.89 -39.80
CA TRP A 13 5.31 -4.21 -38.98
C TRP A 13 5.59 -4.13 -37.49
N GLY A 14 6.78 -4.55 -37.04
CA GLY A 14 7.22 -4.43 -35.65
C GLY A 14 7.33 -2.97 -35.19
N CYS A 15 7.93 -2.11 -36.00
CA CYS A 15 8.03 -0.67 -35.74
C CYS A 15 6.65 0.00 -35.71
N LEU A 16 5.76 -0.37 -36.63
CA LEU A 16 4.41 0.18 -36.66
C LEU A 16 3.61 -0.20 -35.41
N ALA A 17 3.69 -1.45 -34.96
CA ALA A 17 3.05 -1.91 -33.74
C ALA A 17 3.58 -1.20 -32.48
N ALA A 18 4.89 -0.96 -32.42
CA ALA A 18 5.51 -0.22 -31.31
C ALA A 18 5.05 1.24 -31.28
N ILE A 19 4.98 1.91 -32.43
CA ILE A 19 4.52 3.30 -32.53
C ILE A 19 3.03 3.41 -32.14
N LEU A 20 2.20 2.48 -32.60
CA LEU A 20 0.79 2.43 -32.23
C LEU A 20 0.60 2.18 -30.74
N GLY A 21 1.34 1.25 -30.15
CA GLY A 21 1.31 0.97 -28.72
C GLY A 21 1.74 2.17 -27.87
N LEU A 22 2.77 2.88 -28.31
CA LEU A 22 3.25 4.12 -27.67
C LEU A 22 2.18 5.22 -27.76
N GLY A 23 1.57 5.39 -28.93
CA GLY A 23 0.53 6.39 -29.18
C GLY A 23 -0.72 6.14 -28.35
N ILE A 24 -1.18 4.90 -28.27
CA ILE A 24 -2.35 4.52 -27.46
C ILE A 24 -2.08 4.79 -25.97
N ASN A 25 -0.88 4.47 -25.48
CA ASN A 25 -0.53 4.71 -24.08
C ASN A 25 -0.46 6.21 -23.73
N LEU A 26 -0.08 7.06 -24.67
CA LEU A 26 -0.07 8.54 -24.46
C LEU A 26 -1.46 9.15 -24.31
N VAL A 27 -2.46 8.56 -24.95
CA VAL A 27 -3.85 9.07 -24.98
C VAL A 27 -4.72 8.38 -23.92
N HIS A 28 -4.32 7.21 -23.43
CA HIS A 28 -5.13 6.45 -22.47
C HIS A 28 -5.15 7.12 -21.09
N PRO A 29 -6.33 7.25 -20.44
CA PRO A 29 -6.45 7.89 -19.11
C PRO A 29 -5.67 7.15 -18.01
N HIS A 30 -5.42 5.85 -18.18
CA HIS A 30 -4.59 5.04 -17.28
C HIS A 30 -3.24 4.71 -17.93
N ARG A 31 -2.41 5.73 -18.15
CA ARG A 31 -1.08 5.56 -18.78
C ARG A 31 -0.21 4.59 -17.99
N ILE A 32 0.42 3.66 -18.70
CA ILE A 32 1.48 2.84 -18.12
C ILE A 32 2.76 3.70 -18.13
N PRO A 33 3.36 4.03 -16.98
CA PRO A 33 4.60 4.79 -16.95
C PRO A 33 5.73 3.94 -17.53
N TYR A 34 6.33 4.40 -18.63
CA TYR A 34 7.48 3.73 -19.25
C TYR A 34 8.77 3.83 -18.42
N MET A 35 8.86 4.82 -17.55
CA MET A 35 9.91 4.89 -16.55
C MET A 35 9.33 4.42 -15.22
N LYS A 36 9.91 3.39 -14.64
CA LYS A 36 9.66 3.08 -13.22
C LYS A 36 9.96 4.36 -12.45
N SER A 37 9.02 4.81 -11.64
CA SER A 37 9.32 5.82 -10.62
C SER A 37 10.63 5.39 -9.94
N PRO A 38 11.57 6.31 -9.69
CA PRO A 38 12.76 5.95 -8.94
C PRO A 38 12.31 5.18 -7.70
N PRO A 39 12.96 4.06 -7.37
CA PRO A 39 12.61 3.33 -6.17
C PRO A 39 12.59 4.35 -5.03
N PRO A 40 11.59 4.28 -4.13
CA PRO A 40 11.57 5.17 -2.99
C PRO A 40 12.95 5.16 -2.35
N PRO A 41 13.44 6.30 -1.85
CA PRO A 41 14.78 6.38 -1.27
C PRO A 41 14.94 5.19 -0.34
N ARG A 42 16.01 4.41 -0.53
CA ARG A 42 16.30 3.26 0.34
C ARG A 42 16.35 3.82 1.75
N VAL A 43 15.27 3.59 2.46
CA VAL A 43 15.25 3.82 3.90
C VAL A 43 16.38 2.91 4.40
N THR A 44 17.46 3.52 4.87
CA THR A 44 18.55 2.83 5.55
C THR A 44 17.91 1.76 6.42
N GLY A 45 18.32 0.52 6.26
CA GLY A 45 17.63 -0.69 6.66
C GLY A 45 16.91 -0.66 8.00
N PRO A 46 16.04 -1.62 8.28
CA PRO A 46 15.24 -1.62 9.49
C PRO A 46 16.19 -1.46 10.68
N ASP A 47 15.90 -0.51 11.56
CA ASP A 47 16.55 -0.45 12.86
C ASP A 47 16.17 -1.76 13.57
N PRO A 48 17.09 -2.71 13.72
CA PRO A 48 16.77 -4.02 14.31
C PRO A 48 16.44 -3.91 15.80
N SER A 49 16.64 -2.74 16.42
CA SER A 49 16.31 -2.48 17.82
C SER A 49 14.84 -2.18 18.06
N VAL A 50 14.08 -1.84 17.01
CA VAL A 50 12.64 -1.52 17.12
C VAL A 50 11.83 -2.80 16.94
N LYS A 51 11.51 -3.45 18.05
CA LYS A 51 10.53 -4.53 18.07
C LYS A 51 9.13 -3.94 18.13
N ILE A 52 8.33 -4.21 17.11
CA ILE A 52 6.90 -3.88 17.08
C ILE A 52 6.15 -5.18 17.24
N ASP A 53 5.30 -5.25 18.23
CA ASP A 53 4.57 -6.48 18.53
C ASP A 53 3.48 -6.74 17.48
N GLU A 54 3.37 -8.01 17.08
CA GLU A 54 2.34 -8.49 16.17
C GLU A 54 1.12 -8.97 16.95
N ILE A 55 -0.06 -8.73 16.41
CA ILE A 55 -1.32 -9.19 16.97
C ILE A 55 -2.14 -9.96 15.93
N ASP A 56 -2.93 -10.91 16.40
CA ASP A 56 -3.86 -11.69 15.60
C ASP A 56 -5.22 -10.96 15.42
N ALA A 57 -6.15 -11.59 14.70
CA ALA A 57 -7.46 -11.04 14.42
C ALA A 57 -8.33 -10.86 15.68
N THR A 58 -8.19 -11.73 16.66
CA THR A 58 -8.95 -11.66 17.92
C THR A 58 -8.52 -10.45 18.71
N MET A 59 -7.22 -10.31 18.95
CA MET A 59 -6.69 -9.16 19.69
C MET A 59 -6.92 -7.83 18.92
N ALA A 60 -6.78 -7.85 17.59
CA ALA A 60 -7.11 -6.67 16.80
C ALA A 60 -8.57 -6.26 16.96
N LYS A 61 -9.51 -7.23 17.02
CA LYS A 61 -10.93 -6.94 17.26
C LYS A 61 -11.17 -6.37 18.65
N ASP A 62 -10.53 -6.91 19.67
CA ASP A 62 -10.64 -6.40 21.04
C ASP A 62 -10.17 -4.93 21.13
N LEU A 63 -9.03 -4.59 20.50
CA LEU A 63 -8.53 -3.22 20.45
C LEU A 63 -9.45 -2.28 19.64
N TRP A 64 -10.09 -2.80 18.60
CA TRP A 64 -11.06 -2.05 17.80
C TRP A 64 -12.33 -1.74 18.62
N ASP A 65 -12.85 -2.71 19.40
CA ASP A 65 -14.01 -2.55 20.28
C ASP A 65 -13.71 -1.60 21.45
N LEU A 66 -12.49 -1.65 21.99
CA LEU A 66 -12.02 -0.73 23.03
C LEU A 66 -12.05 0.73 22.56
N GLY A 67 -11.79 0.96 21.27
CA GLY A 67 -11.86 2.28 20.65
C GLY A 67 -10.74 3.25 21.03
N GLU A 68 -9.70 2.79 21.71
CA GLU A 68 -8.52 3.58 22.11
C GLU A 68 -7.40 3.56 21.06
N TYR A 69 -7.48 2.66 20.10
CA TYR A 69 -6.50 2.53 19.01
C TYR A 69 -7.06 3.03 17.68
N LEU A 70 -6.24 3.75 16.93
CA LEU A 70 -6.56 4.11 15.55
C LEU A 70 -6.00 3.04 14.61
N PHE A 71 -6.86 2.47 13.78
CA PHE A 71 -6.46 1.53 12.74
C PHE A 71 -5.92 2.28 11.53
N VAL A 72 -4.77 1.85 11.02
CA VAL A 72 -4.04 2.51 9.93
C VAL A 72 -3.80 1.51 8.81
N ASP A 73 -4.41 1.74 7.67
CA ASP A 73 -4.26 0.92 6.47
C ASP A 73 -3.03 1.37 5.66
N SER A 74 -2.04 0.49 5.56
CA SER A 74 -0.79 0.76 4.82
C SER A 74 -0.89 0.48 3.32
N ARG A 75 -2.00 -0.07 2.84
CA ARG A 75 -2.25 -0.37 1.43
C ARG A 75 -2.45 0.91 0.60
N SER A 76 -2.48 0.74 -0.72
CA SER A 76 -2.76 1.86 -1.63
C SER A 76 -4.16 2.47 -1.39
N PRO A 77 -4.36 3.77 -1.71
CA PRO A 77 -5.68 4.40 -1.60
C PRO A 77 -6.77 3.69 -2.43
N VAL A 78 -6.40 3.08 -3.54
CA VAL A 78 -7.33 2.31 -4.38
C VAL A 78 -7.82 1.06 -3.64
N GLN A 79 -6.93 0.30 -3.03
CA GLN A 79 -7.30 -0.88 -2.23
C GLN A 79 -8.16 -0.50 -1.02
N TYR A 80 -7.79 0.58 -0.33
CA TYR A 80 -8.56 1.13 0.78
C TYR A 80 -10.00 1.50 0.35
N SER A 81 -10.17 2.17 -0.79
CA SER A 81 -11.50 2.57 -1.28
C SER A 81 -12.41 1.39 -1.64
N HIS A 82 -11.83 0.26 -2.06
CA HIS A 82 -12.58 -0.97 -2.35
C HIS A 82 -13.04 -1.72 -1.09
N GLY A 83 -12.47 -1.41 0.07
CA GLY A 83 -12.86 -1.99 1.34
C GLY A 83 -11.73 -1.92 2.35
N HIS A 84 -12.09 -1.55 3.60
CA HIS A 84 -11.14 -1.38 4.70
C HIS A 84 -11.80 -1.67 6.05
N ILE A 85 -10.99 -1.81 7.09
CA ILE A 85 -11.47 -1.94 8.46
C ILE A 85 -12.24 -0.67 8.84
N ALA A 86 -13.47 -0.82 9.32
CA ALA A 86 -14.31 0.32 9.67
C ALA A 86 -13.60 1.27 10.65
N LYS A 87 -13.77 2.58 10.44
CA LYS A 87 -13.13 3.68 11.21
C LYS A 87 -11.61 3.76 11.10
N SER A 88 -10.99 3.01 10.17
CA SER A 88 -9.56 3.16 9.90
C SER A 88 -9.26 4.39 9.05
N VAL A 89 -7.98 4.79 9.02
CA VAL A 89 -7.47 5.80 8.10
C VAL A 89 -6.48 5.16 7.14
N ASN A 90 -6.39 5.68 5.92
CA ASN A 90 -5.39 5.21 4.96
C ASN A 90 -4.13 6.06 5.02
N LEU A 91 -3.02 5.42 5.33
CA LEU A 91 -1.69 6.00 5.19
C LEU A 91 -0.82 5.03 4.38
N SER A 92 -0.93 5.16 3.06
CA SER A 92 -0.16 4.32 2.14
C SER A 92 1.34 4.45 2.40
N TRP A 93 2.03 3.31 2.54
CA TRP A 93 3.47 3.29 2.65
C TRP A 93 4.15 3.96 1.44
N GLU A 94 3.65 3.70 0.23
CA GLU A 94 4.25 4.20 -1.01
C GLU A 94 4.10 5.73 -1.17
N GLU A 95 3.03 6.29 -0.62
CA GLU A 95 2.73 7.72 -0.72
C GLU A 95 2.81 8.42 0.66
N PHE A 96 3.63 7.90 1.58
CA PHE A 96 3.75 8.39 2.96
C PHE A 96 3.96 9.91 3.02
N GLU A 97 4.93 10.43 2.28
CA GLU A 97 5.30 11.86 2.32
C GLU A 97 4.15 12.78 1.86
N LYS A 98 3.28 12.26 1.01
CA LYS A 98 2.12 13.00 0.49
C LYS A 98 0.99 13.09 1.52
N TYR A 99 0.70 11.97 2.21
CA TYR A 99 -0.48 11.89 3.07
C TYR A 99 -0.20 12.12 4.55
N TYR A 100 0.99 11.78 5.04
CA TYR A 100 1.34 11.90 6.45
C TYR A 100 1.13 13.31 7.03
N PRO A 101 1.52 14.42 6.36
CA PRO A 101 1.32 15.76 6.92
C PRO A 101 -0.15 16.06 7.23
N GLY A 102 -1.07 15.64 6.37
CA GLY A 102 -2.52 15.83 6.55
C GLY A 102 -3.13 14.92 7.60
N LEU A 103 -2.52 13.77 7.86
CA LEU A 103 -3.02 12.77 8.81
C LEU A 103 -2.39 12.88 10.20
N LYS A 104 -1.35 13.68 10.37
CA LYS A 104 -0.59 13.75 11.62
C LYS A 104 -1.47 13.99 12.86
N ASN A 105 -2.43 14.89 12.78
CA ASN A 105 -3.34 15.16 13.89
C ASN A 105 -4.28 13.99 14.16
N ALA A 106 -4.77 13.31 13.12
CA ALA A 106 -5.61 12.13 13.27
C ALA A 106 -4.82 10.97 13.92
N LEU A 107 -3.58 10.75 13.51
CA LEU A 107 -2.72 9.73 14.10
C LEU A 107 -2.42 9.97 15.58
N HIS A 108 -2.38 11.22 16.03
CA HIS A 108 -2.23 11.59 17.44
C HIS A 108 -3.57 11.67 18.20
N SER A 109 -4.70 11.42 17.56
CA SER A 109 -6.02 11.51 18.21
C SER A 109 -6.32 10.38 19.19
N LYS A 110 -5.54 9.29 19.09
CA LYS A 110 -5.67 8.11 19.94
C LYS A 110 -4.32 7.79 20.62
N PRO A 111 -4.36 7.12 21.79
CA PRO A 111 -3.13 6.73 22.50
C PRO A 111 -2.22 5.82 21.67
N GLY A 112 -2.81 4.89 20.91
CA GLY A 112 -2.08 3.89 20.16
C GLY A 112 -2.58 3.69 18.74
N LEU A 113 -1.79 2.97 17.94
CA LEU A 113 -2.07 2.65 16.55
C LEU A 113 -2.06 1.13 16.31
N VAL A 114 -2.96 0.65 15.47
CA VAL A 114 -2.90 -0.70 14.89
C VAL A 114 -2.69 -0.56 13.40
N ILE A 115 -1.52 -0.95 12.92
CA ILE A 115 -1.15 -0.85 11.52
C ILE A 115 -1.43 -2.20 10.84
N TYR A 116 -2.09 -2.17 9.68
CA TYR A 116 -2.40 -3.38 8.93
C TYR A 116 -2.15 -3.21 7.43
N CYS A 117 -2.04 -4.34 6.74
CA CYS A 117 -1.89 -4.45 5.30
C CYS A 117 -2.94 -5.41 4.71
N ALA A 118 -2.68 -5.98 3.54
CA ALA A 118 -3.58 -6.93 2.90
C ALA A 118 -3.71 -8.24 3.68
N GLY A 119 -2.60 -8.84 4.08
CA GLY A 119 -2.53 -10.14 4.77
C GLY A 119 -1.11 -10.49 5.18
N GLU A 120 -0.88 -11.75 5.54
CA GLU A 120 0.35 -12.24 6.18
C GLU A 120 1.64 -12.00 5.37
N GLU A 121 1.59 -12.09 4.05
CA GLU A 121 2.76 -11.92 3.18
C GLU A 121 3.11 -10.44 2.90
N CYS A 122 2.46 -9.50 3.58
CA CYS A 122 2.59 -8.08 3.28
C CYS A 122 3.46 -7.35 4.31
N ASP A 123 4.67 -6.98 3.92
CA ASP A 123 5.64 -6.24 4.75
C ASP A 123 5.35 -4.73 4.90
N LEU A 124 4.33 -4.19 4.22
CA LEU A 124 4.07 -2.75 4.22
C LEU A 124 3.65 -2.23 5.60
N SER A 125 2.91 -3.01 6.38
CA SER A 125 2.51 -2.66 7.75
C SER A 125 3.71 -2.51 8.66
N HIS A 126 4.66 -3.43 8.60
CA HIS A 126 5.92 -3.34 9.34
C HIS A 126 6.79 -2.17 8.90
N ALA A 127 6.87 -1.91 7.59
CA ALA A 127 7.61 -0.78 7.06
C ALA A 127 7.02 0.55 7.53
N LEU A 128 5.68 0.68 7.49
CA LEU A 128 4.97 1.85 7.96
C LEU A 128 5.12 2.04 9.47
N ALA A 129 4.98 0.98 10.26
CA ALA A 129 5.14 1.03 11.70
C ALA A 129 6.56 1.51 12.10
N ARG A 130 7.60 1.00 11.46
CA ARG A 130 8.98 1.48 11.66
C ARG A 130 9.15 2.95 11.26
N ARG A 131 8.46 3.41 10.23
CA ARG A 131 8.48 4.82 9.84
C ARG A 131 7.78 5.69 10.86
N LEU A 132 6.59 5.30 11.32
CA LEU A 132 5.86 6.01 12.37
C LEU A 132 6.63 6.04 13.70
N HIS A 133 7.38 4.98 14.02
CA HIS A 133 8.27 5.00 15.17
C HIS A 133 9.33 6.10 15.08
N ARG A 134 9.90 6.35 13.90
CA ARG A 134 10.84 7.48 13.68
C ARG A 134 10.16 8.84 13.81
N GLU A 135 8.87 8.92 13.50
CA GLU A 135 8.08 10.15 13.70
C GLU A 135 7.64 10.36 15.17
N GLY A 136 7.99 9.44 16.07
CA GLY A 136 7.76 9.58 17.52
C GLY A 136 6.62 8.73 18.09
N PHE A 137 5.92 7.95 17.29
CA PHE A 137 4.90 7.03 17.80
C PHE A 137 5.55 5.85 18.53
N ARG A 138 4.97 5.42 19.66
CA ARG A 138 5.55 4.38 20.52
C ARG A 138 4.60 3.23 20.79
N ASP A 139 3.33 3.51 21.05
CA ASP A 139 2.31 2.51 21.31
C ASP A 139 1.69 2.07 19.97
N MET A 140 2.23 0.98 19.41
CA MET A 140 1.85 0.50 18.10
C MET A 140 1.90 -1.01 18.03
N PHE A 141 0.90 -1.58 17.35
CA PHE A 141 0.84 -2.98 16.98
C PHE A 141 0.78 -3.14 15.46
N VAL A 142 1.29 -4.27 14.97
CA VAL A 142 1.06 -4.72 13.60
C VAL A 142 0.03 -5.84 13.63
N PHE A 143 -1.10 -5.63 12.95
CA PHE A 143 -2.08 -6.68 12.73
C PHE A 143 -1.63 -7.55 11.55
N PHE A 144 -1.02 -8.71 11.88
CA PHE A 144 -0.36 -9.59 10.92
C PHE A 144 -1.33 -10.18 9.88
N GLY A 145 -2.50 -10.66 10.28
CA GLY A 145 -3.52 -11.18 9.36
C GLY A 145 -4.15 -10.14 8.43
N GLY A 146 -4.05 -8.88 8.79
CA GLY A 146 -4.45 -7.73 7.97
C GLY A 146 -5.92 -7.73 7.53
N TRP A 147 -6.16 -7.08 6.40
CA TRP A 147 -7.49 -6.94 5.84
C TRP A 147 -8.20 -8.27 5.53
N GLU A 148 -7.45 -9.25 5.02
CA GLU A 148 -8.05 -10.53 4.63
C GLU A 148 -8.57 -11.30 5.83
N ALA A 149 -7.78 -11.45 6.90
CA ALA A 149 -8.22 -12.10 8.12
C ALA A 149 -9.37 -11.35 8.80
N TRP A 150 -9.36 -10.01 8.77
CA TRP A 150 -10.46 -9.21 9.31
C TRP A 150 -11.78 -9.46 8.59
N LYS A 151 -11.74 -9.46 7.26
CA LYS A 151 -12.89 -9.73 6.40
C LYS A 151 -13.40 -11.16 6.54
N GLU A 152 -12.50 -12.14 6.57
CA GLU A 152 -12.84 -13.56 6.75
C GLU A 152 -13.53 -13.83 8.09
N ALA A 153 -13.10 -13.14 9.16
CA ALA A 153 -13.74 -13.20 10.46
C ALA A 153 -15.13 -12.49 10.51
N GLY A 154 -15.54 -11.82 9.43
CA GLY A 154 -16.83 -11.11 9.36
C GLY A 154 -16.89 -9.86 10.22
N TYR A 155 -15.74 -9.25 10.55
CA TYR A 155 -15.68 -8.06 11.39
C TYR A 155 -16.07 -6.78 10.61
N PRO A 156 -16.38 -5.66 11.31
CA PRO A 156 -16.91 -4.44 10.69
C PRO A 156 -16.00 -3.84 9.62
N THR A 157 -16.55 -3.60 8.44
CA THR A 157 -15.85 -3.03 7.28
C THR A 157 -16.57 -1.82 6.72
N GLU A 158 -15.82 -0.95 6.03
CA GLU A 158 -16.31 0.19 5.27
C GLU A 158 -15.73 0.17 3.85
N GLY A 159 -16.32 0.96 2.93
CA GLY A 159 -15.95 0.97 1.52
C GLY A 159 -16.68 -0.09 0.68
N GLY A 160 -16.29 -0.24 -0.59
CA GLY A 160 -16.82 -1.31 -1.45
C GLY A 160 -18.24 -1.08 -1.96
N ARG A 161 -18.48 0.09 -2.61
CA ARG A 161 -19.67 0.30 -3.46
C ARG A 161 -19.32 0.18 -4.92
#